data_4702cbd758681bf1f79c916e982d12e3
#
_entry.id   4702cbd758681bf1f79c916e982d12e3
#
_cell.length_a   1.000
_cell.length_b   1.000
_cell.length_c   1.000
_cell.angle_alpha   90.00
_cell.angle_beta   90.00
_cell.angle_gamma   90.00
#
_symmetry.space_group_name_H-M   'P 1'
#
loop_
_entity.id
_entity.type
_entity.pdbx_description
1 polymer ?
#
loop_
_entity_poly.entity_id
_entity_poly.type
_entity_poly.pdbx_seq_one_letter_code
_entity_poly.pdbx_strand_id
1 'polypeptide(L)'
;IVGEETELDKSLIEKLAEPLMHILRNAVDHGLETPEGRAAAGKPARGLVVIEARHSGADILIGISDDGRGLKPDMIRERAIENGLISPSDQLSRDHLLSLILEPGFSTATQVTELSGRGIGTDVVNTMVRSMRGQVIIDTEEGQGTRFILRLPLTLAIVDGLLVQVGPERYVIPLAAVSAILDMPLGLDFGDSVAKVLPVRGELVSVLSLRRTFGIDAPPAEHPKMILVQSGEGHVGISVDRIIRVEQTVVKQLSPLHREVHAFGGASVQPDGQIALILDVAALGHMHGRRAIRPSVEVPA
;
A
#
# COMPACT_ATOMS: atom_id res chain seq x y z
N ILE A 1 24.98 16.43 4.37
CA ILE A 1 23.74 16.12 5.12
C ILE A 1 23.17 17.44 5.60
N VAL A 2 21.85 17.61 5.53
CA VAL A 2 21.13 18.83 5.96
C VAL A 2 19.95 18.38 6.84
N GLY A 3 19.71 19.08 7.98
CA GLY A 3 18.64 18.74 8.91
C GLY A 3 18.98 17.62 9.89
N GLU A 4 20.22 17.56 10.34
CA GLU A 4 20.71 16.55 11.31
C GLU A 4 19.97 16.62 12.67
N GLU A 5 19.36 17.79 12.98
CA GLU A 5 18.55 18.02 14.18
C GLU A 5 17.12 17.48 14.07
N THR A 6 16.75 16.91 12.92
CA THR A 6 15.39 16.41 12.71
C THR A 6 15.18 15.08 13.46
N GLU A 7 14.36 15.11 14.50
CA GLU A 7 14.07 13.92 15.32
C GLU A 7 13.10 12.98 14.61
N LEU A 8 13.42 11.70 14.64
CA LEU A 8 12.63 10.60 14.08
C LEU A 8 12.48 9.47 15.10
N ASP A 9 11.34 8.80 15.08
CA ASP A 9 11.18 7.57 15.84
C ASP A 9 12.20 6.50 15.39
N LYS A 10 12.84 5.84 16.37
CA LYS A 10 13.87 4.82 16.12
C LYS A 10 13.40 3.71 15.20
N SER A 11 12.14 3.26 15.36
CA SER A 11 11.57 2.19 14.55
C SER A 11 11.37 2.63 13.09
N LEU A 12 11.13 3.90 12.86
CA LEU A 12 11.04 4.50 11.53
C LEU A 12 12.42 4.57 10.87
N ILE A 13 13.45 5.00 11.64
CA ILE A 13 14.83 5.05 11.15
C ILE A 13 15.31 3.65 10.71
N GLU A 14 15.07 2.62 11.53
CA GLU A 14 15.46 1.24 11.21
C GLU A 14 14.81 0.74 9.91
N LYS A 15 13.54 1.10 9.65
CA LYS A 15 12.83 0.73 8.42
C LYS A 15 13.26 1.53 7.20
N LEU A 16 13.73 2.75 7.40
CA LEU A 16 14.20 3.63 6.32
C LEU A 16 15.60 3.30 5.84
N ALA A 17 16.41 2.63 6.64
CA ALA A 17 17.80 2.33 6.31
C ALA A 17 17.95 1.62 4.95
N GLU A 18 17.12 0.61 4.67
CA GLU A 18 17.18 -0.15 3.43
C GLU A 18 16.74 0.67 2.21
N PRO A 19 15.55 1.35 2.21
CA PRO A 19 15.15 2.26 1.13
C PRO A 19 16.17 3.35 0.83
N LEU A 20 16.71 4.02 1.87
CA LEU A 20 17.69 5.09 1.71
C LEU A 20 18.99 4.57 1.07
N MET A 21 19.49 3.43 1.55
CA MET A 21 20.69 2.80 0.98
C MET A 21 20.49 2.41 -0.49
N HIS A 22 19.27 1.98 -0.86
CA HIS A 22 18.96 1.66 -2.25
C HIS A 22 18.96 2.90 -3.15
N ILE A 23 18.32 4.00 -2.71
CA ILE A 23 18.31 5.26 -3.46
C ILE A 23 19.73 5.83 -3.58
N LEU A 24 20.52 5.80 -2.50
CA LEU A 24 21.91 6.23 -2.52
C LEU A 24 22.76 5.42 -3.50
N ARG A 25 22.58 4.11 -3.53
CA ARG A 25 23.25 3.24 -4.49
C ARG A 25 22.87 3.60 -5.93
N ASN A 26 21.58 3.80 -6.20
CA ASN A 26 21.11 4.21 -7.53
C ASN A 26 21.72 5.56 -7.95
N ALA A 27 21.82 6.52 -7.05
CA ALA A 27 22.46 7.80 -7.32
C ALA A 27 23.94 7.62 -7.72
N VAL A 28 24.69 6.81 -6.97
CA VAL A 28 26.13 6.60 -7.21
C VAL A 28 26.37 5.73 -8.45
N ASP A 29 25.65 4.61 -8.60
CA ASP A 29 25.95 3.62 -9.65
C ASP A 29 25.37 4.01 -11.01
N HIS A 30 24.22 4.73 -11.00
CA HIS A 30 23.46 5.01 -12.22
C HIS A 30 23.20 6.51 -12.45
N GLY A 31 23.11 7.31 -11.40
CA GLY A 31 22.86 8.75 -11.48
C GLY A 31 24.08 9.54 -11.90
N LEU A 32 25.17 9.40 -11.18
CA LEU A 32 26.39 10.16 -11.44
C LEU A 32 27.11 9.69 -12.72
N GLU A 33 27.67 10.64 -13.44
CA GLU A 33 28.53 10.38 -14.59
C GLU A 33 29.96 10.07 -14.13
N THR A 34 30.73 9.39 -15.01
CA THR A 34 32.17 9.24 -14.83
C THR A 34 32.87 10.61 -14.85
N PRO A 35 34.09 10.76 -14.26
CA PRO A 35 34.81 12.02 -14.27
C PRO A 35 34.96 12.64 -15.67
N GLU A 36 35.17 11.81 -16.69
CA GLU A 36 35.28 12.22 -18.08
C GLU A 36 33.93 12.72 -18.62
N GLY A 37 32.82 12.00 -18.29
CA GLY A 37 31.48 12.39 -18.67
C GLY A 37 31.06 13.72 -18.04
N ARG A 38 31.42 13.93 -16.76
CA ARG A 38 31.17 15.19 -16.06
C ARG A 38 31.95 16.34 -16.67
N ALA A 39 33.22 16.14 -17.01
CA ALA A 39 34.03 17.15 -17.67
C ALA A 39 33.42 17.54 -19.05
N ALA A 40 32.95 16.56 -19.83
CA ALA A 40 32.29 16.79 -21.10
C ALA A 40 30.98 17.57 -20.94
N ALA A 41 30.25 17.37 -19.84
CA ALA A 41 29.03 18.11 -19.48
C ALA A 41 29.30 19.45 -18.80
N GLY A 42 30.55 19.87 -18.61
CA GLY A 42 30.92 21.13 -17.94
C GLY A 42 30.66 21.12 -16.42
N LYS A 43 30.55 19.94 -15.82
CA LYS A 43 30.32 19.76 -14.39
C LYS A 43 31.65 19.58 -13.60
N PRO A 44 31.68 19.87 -12.29
CA PRO A 44 32.82 19.53 -11.43
C PRO A 44 33.16 18.04 -11.51
N ALA A 45 34.42 17.69 -11.46
CA ALA A 45 34.86 16.30 -11.56
C ALA A 45 34.28 15.39 -10.45
N ARG A 46 34.04 15.96 -9.28
CA ARG A 46 33.43 15.27 -8.14
C ARG A 46 31.89 15.42 -8.19
N GLY A 47 31.17 14.30 -8.23
CA GLY A 47 29.73 14.28 -8.08
C GLY A 47 29.28 14.59 -6.65
N LEU A 48 28.10 15.16 -6.52
CA LEU A 48 27.50 15.53 -5.24
C LEU A 48 26.23 14.72 -5.02
N VAL A 49 26.13 14.08 -3.85
CA VAL A 49 24.88 13.50 -3.35
C VAL A 49 24.53 14.16 -2.03
N VAL A 50 23.31 14.68 -1.92
CA VAL A 50 22.82 15.38 -0.73
C VAL A 50 21.69 14.59 -0.12
N ILE A 51 21.75 14.36 1.20
CA ILE A 51 20.64 13.86 2.01
C ILE A 51 20.13 15.02 2.84
N GLU A 52 18.84 15.23 2.84
CA GLU A 52 18.18 16.23 3.66
C GLU A 52 16.98 15.64 4.39
N ALA A 53 16.73 16.13 5.62
CA ALA A 53 15.53 15.81 6.37
C ALA A 53 14.90 17.09 6.90
N ARG A 54 13.58 17.20 6.81
CA ARG A 54 12.85 18.35 7.36
C ARG A 54 11.42 18.00 7.71
N HIS A 55 10.87 18.69 8.70
CA HIS A 55 9.45 18.65 9.00
C HIS A 55 8.65 19.47 7.99
N SER A 56 7.48 18.96 7.62
CA SER A 56 6.52 19.63 6.74
C SER A 56 5.09 19.38 7.23
N GLY A 57 4.61 20.22 8.14
CA GLY A 57 3.33 20.01 8.81
C GLY A 57 3.33 18.72 9.65
N ALA A 58 2.40 17.81 9.37
CA ALA A 58 2.31 16.50 10.03
C ALA A 58 3.20 15.42 9.40
N ASP A 59 3.98 15.78 8.38
CA ASP A 59 4.86 14.86 7.67
C ASP A 59 6.32 15.20 7.92
N ILE A 60 7.18 14.20 7.71
CA ILE A 60 8.60 14.40 7.50
C ILE A 60 8.92 14.16 6.03
N LEU A 61 9.76 15.01 5.48
CA LEU A 61 10.30 14.88 4.13
C LEU A 61 11.77 14.52 4.23
N ILE A 62 12.13 13.39 3.65
CA ILE A 62 13.53 12.96 3.51
C ILE A 62 13.86 13.00 2.02
N GLY A 63 14.76 13.89 1.64
CA GLY A 63 15.21 14.08 0.28
C GLY A 63 16.59 13.45 0.07
N ILE A 64 16.77 12.79 -1.06
CA ILE A 64 18.07 12.33 -1.56
C ILE A 64 18.18 12.87 -2.97
N SER A 65 19.18 13.71 -3.21
CA SER A 65 19.43 14.32 -4.53
C SER A 65 20.86 14.08 -4.98
N ASP A 66 21.02 13.84 -6.27
CA ASP A 66 22.29 13.81 -6.97
C ASP A 66 22.35 14.93 -8.02
N ASP A 67 23.56 15.33 -8.43
CA ASP A 67 23.84 16.27 -9.51
C ASP A 67 24.27 15.53 -10.81
N GLY A 68 23.76 14.30 -10.99
CA GLY A 68 24.12 13.43 -12.10
C GLY A 68 23.40 13.77 -13.41
N ARG A 69 23.26 12.75 -14.27
CA ARG A 69 22.67 12.89 -15.62
C ARG A 69 21.17 13.12 -15.64
N GLY A 70 20.48 12.92 -14.52
CA GLY A 70 19.02 12.92 -14.44
C GLY A 70 18.36 11.75 -15.17
N LEU A 71 17.06 11.73 -15.15
CA LEU A 71 16.23 10.73 -15.83
C LEU A 71 15.66 11.34 -17.11
N LYS A 72 15.64 10.53 -18.18
CA LYS A 72 15.08 10.92 -19.48
C LYS A 72 13.62 10.47 -19.57
N PRO A 73 12.64 11.39 -19.61
CA PRO A 73 11.24 11.03 -19.69
C PRO A 73 10.91 10.15 -20.90
N ASP A 74 11.55 10.41 -22.05
CA ASP A 74 11.31 9.64 -23.26
C ASP A 74 11.74 8.17 -23.09
N MET A 75 12.88 7.90 -22.48
CA MET A 75 13.34 6.55 -22.19
C MET A 75 12.44 5.83 -21.16
N ILE A 76 11.91 6.58 -20.19
CA ILE A 76 10.93 6.04 -19.25
C ILE A 76 9.68 5.61 -19.97
N ARG A 77 9.18 6.45 -20.89
CA ARG A 77 8.01 6.17 -21.70
C ARG A 77 8.20 4.93 -22.59
N GLU A 78 9.30 4.87 -23.32
CA GLU A 78 9.63 3.73 -24.18
C GLU A 78 9.63 2.43 -23.38
N ARG A 79 10.32 2.43 -22.23
CA ARG A 79 10.42 1.26 -21.37
C ARG A 79 9.08 0.86 -20.72
N ALA A 80 8.25 1.84 -20.36
CA ALA A 80 6.92 1.58 -19.85
C ALA A 80 6.00 0.93 -20.90
N ILE A 81 6.15 1.31 -22.17
CA ILE A 81 5.45 0.68 -23.30
C ILE A 81 5.96 -0.75 -23.50
N GLU A 82 7.29 -0.95 -23.54
CA GLU A 82 7.90 -2.29 -23.68
C GLU A 82 7.45 -3.26 -22.59
N ASN A 83 7.33 -2.77 -21.36
CA ASN A 83 6.88 -3.57 -20.20
C ASN A 83 5.35 -3.72 -20.13
N GLY A 84 4.59 -3.12 -21.06
CA GLY A 84 3.12 -3.19 -21.11
C GLY A 84 2.42 -2.42 -19.98
N LEU A 85 3.11 -1.48 -19.34
CA LEU A 85 2.54 -0.64 -18.28
C LEU A 85 1.65 0.47 -18.84
N ILE A 86 1.93 0.94 -20.06
CA ILE A 86 1.16 1.95 -20.75
C ILE A 86 1.04 1.61 -22.23
N SER A 87 0.04 2.20 -22.90
CA SER A 87 -0.13 2.14 -24.35
C SER A 87 0.63 3.28 -25.04
N PRO A 88 1.08 3.12 -26.29
CA PRO A 88 1.70 4.20 -27.06
C PRO A 88 0.83 5.45 -27.21
N SER A 89 -0.50 5.29 -27.18
CA SER A 89 -1.49 6.36 -27.29
C SER A 89 -1.75 7.11 -25.98
N ASP A 90 -1.28 6.62 -24.84
CA ASP A 90 -1.57 7.21 -23.55
C ASP A 90 -0.85 8.54 -23.38
N GLN A 91 -1.62 9.57 -23.00
CA GLN A 91 -1.08 10.90 -22.67
C GLN A 91 -0.95 11.02 -21.14
N LEU A 92 0.26 10.89 -20.65
CA LEU A 92 0.56 10.99 -19.23
C LEU A 92 1.18 12.33 -18.88
N SER A 93 0.85 12.87 -17.70
CA SER A 93 1.61 13.98 -17.14
C SER A 93 3.05 13.54 -16.82
N ARG A 94 3.97 14.51 -16.73
CA ARG A 94 5.37 14.24 -16.37
C ARG A 94 5.48 13.48 -15.04
N ASP A 95 4.73 13.91 -14.04
CA ASP A 95 4.76 13.29 -12.71
C ASP A 95 4.25 11.84 -12.75
N HIS A 96 3.20 11.58 -13.51
CA HIS A 96 2.68 10.23 -13.70
C HIS A 96 3.69 9.35 -14.44
N LEU A 97 4.36 9.88 -15.47
CA LEU A 97 5.40 9.15 -16.19
C LEU A 97 6.57 8.80 -15.27
N LEU A 98 7.04 9.74 -14.44
CA LEU A 98 8.10 9.49 -13.46
C LEU A 98 7.68 8.47 -12.40
N SER A 99 6.41 8.46 -11.99
CA SER A 99 5.91 7.50 -11.01
C SER A 99 5.93 6.05 -11.50
N LEU A 100 5.94 5.81 -12.82
CA LEU A 100 6.04 4.46 -13.38
C LEU A 100 7.36 3.75 -13.03
N ILE A 101 8.42 4.51 -12.71
CA ILE A 101 9.70 3.95 -12.25
C ILE A 101 9.52 3.16 -10.95
N LEU A 102 8.48 3.51 -10.17
CA LEU A 102 8.16 2.90 -8.88
C LEU A 102 7.24 1.68 -8.99
N GLU A 103 6.76 1.37 -10.21
CA GLU A 103 5.86 0.25 -10.43
C GLU A 103 6.64 -1.08 -10.54
N PRO A 104 6.06 -2.18 -10.05
CA PRO A 104 6.67 -3.51 -10.16
C PRO A 104 6.98 -3.87 -11.61
N GLY A 105 8.18 -4.36 -11.85
CA GLY A 105 8.62 -4.77 -13.19
C GLY A 105 9.12 -3.64 -14.09
N PHE A 106 9.11 -2.37 -13.64
CA PHE A 106 9.73 -1.29 -14.42
C PHE A 106 11.26 -1.44 -14.48
N SER A 107 11.89 -1.74 -13.37
CA SER A 107 13.32 -1.97 -13.29
C SER A 107 13.66 -3.40 -13.72
N THR A 108 13.97 -3.58 -14.98
CA THR A 108 14.64 -4.80 -15.45
C THR A 108 16.15 -4.62 -15.32
N ALA A 109 16.69 -4.86 -14.16
CA ALA A 109 18.08 -5.24 -14.05
C ALA A 109 18.22 -6.63 -14.71
N THR A 110 18.51 -6.66 -16.02
CA THR A 110 18.91 -7.87 -16.77
C THR A 110 20.26 -8.41 -16.31
N GLN A 111 20.89 -7.81 -15.34
CA GLN A 111 22.08 -8.31 -14.65
C GLN A 111 21.77 -8.43 -13.16
N VAL A 112 21.39 -9.65 -12.76
CA VAL A 112 21.59 -10.11 -11.39
C VAL A 112 23.08 -10.04 -11.12
N THR A 113 23.55 -8.93 -10.57
CA THR A 113 24.91 -8.87 -10.03
C THR A 113 24.93 -9.76 -8.80
N GLU A 114 25.78 -10.77 -8.81
CA GLU A 114 25.94 -11.82 -7.78
C GLU A 114 26.21 -11.27 -6.34
N LEU A 115 26.40 -9.96 -6.18
CA LEU A 115 26.60 -9.31 -4.88
C LEU A 115 25.30 -8.90 -4.16
N SER A 116 24.14 -8.95 -4.80
CA SER A 116 22.87 -8.60 -4.18
C SER A 116 21.86 -9.70 -4.52
N GLY A 117 21.86 -10.78 -3.78
CA GLY A 117 21.03 -11.98 -3.98
C GLY A 117 19.49 -11.79 -3.96
N ARG A 118 19.03 -10.56 -4.13
CA ARG A 118 17.65 -10.15 -4.40
C ARG A 118 17.72 -8.96 -5.34
N GLY A 119 17.14 -9.07 -6.54
CA GLY A 119 16.98 -7.95 -7.46
C GLY A 119 16.11 -6.86 -6.82
N ILE A 120 16.71 -6.02 -5.99
CA ILE A 120 16.02 -4.93 -5.29
C ILE A 120 15.91 -3.78 -6.29
N GLY A 121 14.70 -3.54 -6.79
CA GLY A 121 14.37 -2.42 -7.68
C GLY A 121 13.77 -1.25 -6.90
N THR A 122 13.51 -0.14 -7.59
CA THR A 122 12.83 1.04 -7.02
C THR A 122 11.39 0.74 -6.56
N ASP A 123 10.76 -0.31 -7.06
CA ASP A 123 9.49 -0.87 -6.61
C ASP A 123 9.52 -1.33 -5.14
N VAL A 124 10.64 -1.89 -4.69
CA VAL A 124 10.84 -2.28 -3.29
C VAL A 124 10.86 -1.03 -2.39
N VAL A 125 11.55 0.04 -2.82
CA VAL A 125 11.54 1.33 -2.11
C VAL A 125 10.11 1.84 -1.95
N ASN A 126 9.32 1.85 -3.04
CA ASN A 126 7.94 2.28 -3.03
C ASN A 126 7.08 1.42 -2.09
N THR A 127 7.23 0.09 -2.15
CA THR A 127 6.52 -0.85 -1.28
C THR A 127 6.84 -0.61 0.20
N MET A 128 8.12 -0.40 0.54
CA MET A 128 8.53 -0.11 1.92
C MET A 128 7.99 1.22 2.41
N VAL A 129 8.08 2.29 1.60
CA VAL A 129 7.57 3.62 1.94
C VAL A 129 6.05 3.61 2.08
N ARG A 130 5.34 2.94 1.18
CA ARG A 130 3.88 2.77 1.28
C ARG A 130 3.47 1.97 2.51
N SER A 131 4.26 0.97 2.94
CA SER A 131 4.01 0.23 4.18
C SER A 131 4.06 1.12 5.43
N MET A 132 4.82 2.23 5.36
CA MET A 132 4.89 3.27 6.37
C MET A 132 3.83 4.39 6.15
N ARG A 133 2.87 4.18 5.22
CA ARG A 133 1.88 5.17 4.75
C ARG A 133 2.50 6.43 4.16
N GLY A 134 3.72 6.29 3.68
CA GLY A 134 4.44 7.35 2.99
C GLY A 134 4.19 7.32 1.49
N GLN A 135 4.78 8.30 0.84
CA GLN A 135 4.79 8.48 -0.60
C GLN A 135 6.21 8.75 -1.07
N VAL A 136 6.58 8.17 -2.21
CA VAL A 136 7.81 8.52 -2.93
C VAL A 136 7.46 9.49 -4.05
N ILE A 137 8.16 10.61 -4.08
CA ILE A 137 8.04 11.64 -5.11
C ILE A 137 9.39 11.71 -5.81
N ILE A 138 9.39 11.75 -7.15
CA ILE A 138 10.60 11.86 -7.96
C ILE A 138 10.55 13.19 -8.69
N ASP A 139 11.61 13.97 -8.54
CA ASP A 139 11.86 15.19 -9.29
C ASP A 139 13.20 15.04 -10.00
N THR A 140 13.24 15.37 -11.30
CA THR A 140 14.45 15.18 -12.12
C THR A 140 14.46 16.12 -13.31
N GLU A 141 15.66 16.53 -13.69
CA GLU A 141 15.90 17.29 -14.89
C GLU A 141 17.12 16.71 -15.60
N GLU A 142 16.99 16.47 -16.91
CA GLU A 142 18.07 15.91 -17.71
C GLU A 142 19.32 16.79 -17.63
N GLY A 143 20.45 16.19 -17.27
CA GLY A 143 21.72 16.88 -17.08
C GLY A 143 21.87 17.61 -15.73
N GLN A 144 20.84 17.69 -14.90
CA GLN A 144 20.89 18.40 -13.60
C GLN A 144 20.83 17.44 -12.40
N GLY A 145 20.41 16.19 -12.64
CA GLY A 145 20.34 15.16 -11.61
C GLY A 145 18.93 14.72 -11.26
N THR A 146 18.83 13.94 -10.18
CA THR A 146 17.57 13.39 -9.71
C THR A 146 17.42 13.61 -8.22
N ARG A 147 16.17 13.89 -7.79
CA ARG A 147 15.80 14.02 -6.38
C ARG A 147 14.66 13.06 -6.06
N PHE A 148 14.91 12.16 -5.13
CA PHE A 148 13.88 11.33 -4.50
C PHE A 148 13.45 11.97 -3.19
N ILE A 149 12.16 12.15 -2.99
CA ILE A 149 11.58 12.69 -1.76
C ILE A 149 10.69 11.63 -1.14
N LEU A 150 11.06 11.15 0.04
CA LEU A 150 10.23 10.26 0.85
C LEU A 150 9.41 11.14 1.79
N ARG A 151 8.09 11.16 1.58
CA ARG A 151 7.14 11.86 2.44
C ARG A 151 6.53 10.85 3.40
N LEU A 152 6.72 11.02 4.69
CA LEU A 152 6.32 10.09 5.72
C LEU A 152 5.51 10.83 6.80
N PRO A 153 4.35 10.30 7.22
CA PRO A 153 3.60 10.90 8.31
C PRO A 153 4.34 10.73 9.63
N LEU A 154 4.48 11.81 10.39
CA LEU A 154 5.06 11.82 11.75
C LEU A 154 4.12 11.26 12.80
N THR A 155 2.82 11.36 12.56
CA THR A 155 1.82 10.91 13.51
C THR A 155 1.62 9.41 13.41
N LEU A 156 1.50 8.74 14.54
CA LEU A 156 0.86 7.44 14.62
C LEU A 156 -0.42 7.52 13.80
N ALA A 157 -0.60 6.63 12.85
CA ALA A 157 -1.77 6.65 12.01
C ALA A 157 -3.00 6.41 12.90
N ILE A 158 -3.74 7.49 13.15
CA ILE A 158 -5.04 7.42 13.82
C ILE A 158 -6.08 7.20 12.72
N VAL A 159 -6.89 6.18 12.89
CA VAL A 159 -8.00 5.86 11.98
C VAL A 159 -9.29 5.90 12.77
N ASP A 160 -10.26 6.66 12.26
CA ASP A 160 -11.64 6.53 12.72
C ASP A 160 -12.15 5.17 12.26
N GLY A 161 -12.51 4.33 13.21
CA GLY A 161 -12.88 2.95 12.96
C GLY A 161 -14.17 2.53 13.61
N LEU A 162 -14.90 1.66 12.93
CA LEU A 162 -16.05 0.96 13.47
C LEU A 162 -15.52 -0.33 14.12
N LEU A 163 -15.47 -0.36 15.47
CA LEU A 163 -15.09 -1.54 16.23
C LEU A 163 -16.26 -2.55 16.23
N VAL A 164 -16.00 -3.72 15.68
CA VAL A 164 -16.96 -4.81 15.54
C VAL A 164 -16.44 -6.08 16.20
N GLN A 165 -17.35 -7.01 16.49
CA GLN A 165 -17.01 -8.30 17.08
C GLN A 165 -17.55 -9.46 16.24
N VAL A 166 -16.76 -10.52 16.14
CA VAL A 166 -17.13 -11.81 15.54
C VAL A 166 -16.62 -12.92 16.44
N GLY A 167 -17.52 -13.63 17.14
CA GLY A 167 -17.12 -14.54 18.21
C GLY A 167 -16.33 -13.83 19.31
N PRO A 168 -15.18 -14.37 19.73
CA PRO A 168 -14.30 -13.72 20.70
C PRO A 168 -13.45 -12.60 20.09
N GLU A 169 -13.32 -12.55 18.77
CA GLU A 169 -12.38 -11.69 18.05
C GLU A 169 -12.95 -10.31 17.78
N ARG A 170 -12.08 -9.29 17.78
CA ARG A 170 -12.41 -7.90 17.47
C ARG A 170 -11.74 -7.43 16.21
N TYR A 171 -12.50 -6.68 15.41
CA TYR A 171 -12.03 -6.08 14.17
C TYR A 171 -12.36 -4.60 14.13
N VAL A 172 -11.53 -3.84 13.45
CA VAL A 172 -11.80 -2.43 13.14
C VAL A 172 -12.01 -2.29 11.64
N ILE A 173 -13.17 -1.79 11.24
CA ILE A 173 -13.47 -1.43 9.85
C ILE A 173 -13.23 0.08 9.73
N PRO A 174 -12.32 0.55 8.82
CA PRO A 174 -12.11 1.98 8.61
C PRO A 174 -13.44 2.68 8.28
N LEU A 175 -13.80 3.68 9.06
CA LEU A 175 -15.11 4.35 8.93
C LEU A 175 -15.27 5.03 7.56
N ALA A 176 -14.19 5.49 6.97
CA ALA A 176 -14.17 6.07 5.63
C ALA A 176 -14.62 5.09 4.52
N ALA A 177 -14.53 3.78 4.76
CA ALA A 177 -14.99 2.77 3.82
C ALA A 177 -16.46 2.35 4.07
N VAL A 178 -17.05 2.71 5.20
CA VAL A 178 -18.41 2.30 5.57
C VAL A 178 -19.45 3.15 4.85
N SER A 179 -20.26 2.51 4.02
CA SER A 179 -21.37 3.15 3.30
C SER A 179 -22.70 3.04 4.05
N ALA A 180 -22.96 1.91 4.72
CA ALA A 180 -24.18 1.69 5.48
C ALA A 180 -24.01 0.54 6.49
N ILE A 181 -24.88 0.53 7.49
CA ILE A 181 -25.06 -0.56 8.46
C ILE A 181 -26.46 -1.08 8.31
N LEU A 182 -26.61 -2.37 8.09
CA LEU A 182 -27.88 -3.03 7.83
C LEU A 182 -28.04 -4.25 8.71
N ASP A 183 -29.30 -4.66 8.93
CA ASP A 183 -29.57 -5.95 9.54
C ASP A 183 -29.34 -7.08 8.53
N MET A 184 -28.81 -8.19 9.01
CA MET A 184 -28.73 -9.39 8.19
C MET A 184 -30.13 -10.00 7.99
N PRO A 185 -30.42 -10.54 6.80
CA PRO A 185 -31.68 -11.29 6.59
C PRO A 185 -31.79 -12.43 7.60
N LEU A 186 -33.00 -12.57 8.18
CA LEU A 186 -33.27 -13.64 9.14
C LEU A 186 -33.08 -15.02 8.48
N GLY A 187 -32.42 -15.92 9.20
CA GLY A 187 -32.21 -17.30 8.73
C GLY A 187 -31.13 -17.43 7.65
N LEU A 188 -30.40 -16.38 7.33
CA LEU A 188 -29.27 -16.49 6.41
C LEU A 188 -28.14 -17.30 7.05
N ASP A 189 -27.91 -18.48 6.51
CA ASP A 189 -26.77 -19.32 6.88
C ASP A 189 -25.76 -19.34 5.74
N PHE A 190 -24.50 -19.08 6.03
CA PHE A 190 -23.42 -19.17 5.05
C PHE A 190 -23.04 -20.62 4.71
N GLY A 191 -23.42 -21.60 5.56
CA GLY A 191 -22.96 -22.97 5.44
C GLY A 191 -21.43 -23.03 5.41
N ASP A 192 -20.84 -23.71 4.43
CA ASP A 192 -19.38 -23.75 4.21
C ASP A 192 -18.86 -22.61 3.33
N SER A 193 -19.73 -21.75 2.85
CA SER A 193 -19.35 -20.63 1.97
C SER A 193 -18.82 -19.45 2.76
N VAL A 194 -17.73 -18.86 2.30
CA VAL A 194 -17.16 -17.64 2.87
C VAL A 194 -17.93 -16.39 2.44
N ALA A 195 -18.69 -16.47 1.33
CA ALA A 195 -19.47 -15.35 0.79
C ALA A 195 -20.78 -15.83 0.18
N LYS A 196 -21.78 -14.93 0.20
CA LYS A 196 -23.06 -15.08 -0.52
C LYS A 196 -23.42 -13.79 -1.20
N VAL A 197 -24.08 -13.88 -2.35
CA VAL A 197 -24.61 -12.71 -3.06
C VAL A 197 -26.04 -12.44 -2.61
N LEU A 198 -26.30 -11.23 -2.16
CA LEU A 198 -27.62 -10.81 -1.66
C LEU A 198 -28.09 -9.54 -2.39
N PRO A 199 -29.41 -9.40 -2.61
CA PRO A 199 -29.97 -8.15 -3.09
C PRO A 199 -29.97 -7.12 -1.94
N VAL A 200 -29.23 -6.04 -2.11
CA VAL A 200 -29.15 -4.93 -1.15
C VAL A 200 -29.47 -3.64 -1.90
N ARG A 201 -30.58 -2.98 -1.53
CA ARG A 201 -31.02 -1.71 -2.17
C ARG A 201 -31.14 -1.76 -3.70
N GLY A 202 -31.48 -2.92 -4.26
CA GLY A 202 -31.65 -3.10 -5.71
C GLY A 202 -30.37 -3.52 -6.45
N GLU A 203 -29.26 -3.65 -5.77
CA GLU A 203 -27.99 -4.15 -6.31
C GLU A 203 -27.66 -5.53 -5.76
N LEU A 204 -26.95 -6.34 -6.53
CA LEU A 204 -26.40 -7.62 -6.06
C LEU A 204 -25.05 -7.38 -5.38
N VAL A 205 -25.03 -7.58 -4.07
CA VAL A 205 -23.83 -7.34 -3.24
C VAL A 205 -23.27 -8.66 -2.74
N SER A 206 -21.97 -8.87 -2.89
CA SER A 206 -21.25 -9.98 -2.28
C SER A 206 -21.08 -9.71 -0.80
N VAL A 207 -21.64 -10.57 0.06
CA VAL A 207 -21.57 -10.46 1.51
C VAL A 207 -20.61 -11.51 2.05
N LEU A 208 -19.56 -11.06 2.72
CA LEU A 208 -18.52 -11.89 3.32
C LEU A 208 -18.86 -12.22 4.76
N SER A 209 -18.71 -13.47 5.14
CA SER A 209 -18.72 -13.88 6.53
C SER A 209 -17.30 -13.84 7.10
N LEU A 210 -16.98 -12.86 7.95
CA LEU A 210 -15.67 -12.84 8.62
C LEU A 210 -15.44 -14.12 9.44
N ARG A 211 -16.51 -14.67 10.03
CA ARG A 211 -16.45 -15.94 10.76
C ARG A 211 -15.92 -17.08 9.92
N ARG A 212 -16.40 -17.21 8.68
CA ARG A 212 -15.95 -18.26 7.74
C ARG A 212 -14.60 -17.90 7.11
N THR A 213 -14.40 -16.64 6.82
CA THR A 213 -13.13 -16.16 6.22
C THR A 213 -11.94 -16.43 7.13
N PHE A 214 -12.11 -16.24 8.44
CA PHE A 214 -11.02 -16.39 9.42
C PHE A 214 -11.14 -17.65 10.29
N GLY A 215 -12.06 -18.56 9.98
CA GLY A 215 -12.20 -19.84 10.68
C GLY A 215 -12.56 -19.70 12.15
N ILE A 216 -13.38 -18.71 12.52
CA ILE A 216 -13.75 -18.45 13.91
C ILE A 216 -14.78 -19.48 14.38
N ASP A 217 -14.37 -20.35 15.28
CA ASP A 217 -15.21 -21.36 15.93
C ASP A 217 -15.94 -20.76 17.14
N ALA A 218 -17.14 -20.26 16.90
CA ALA A 218 -18.01 -19.72 17.93
C ALA A 218 -19.47 -19.80 17.46
N PRO A 219 -20.45 -19.88 18.37
CA PRO A 219 -21.86 -19.91 17.98
C PRO A 219 -22.25 -18.64 17.22
N PRO A 220 -23.16 -18.73 16.23
CA PRO A 220 -23.63 -17.55 15.50
C PRO A 220 -24.38 -16.58 16.43
N ALA A 221 -24.30 -15.30 16.12
CA ALA A 221 -25.07 -14.29 16.82
C ALA A 221 -26.57 -14.38 16.47
N GLU A 222 -27.46 -14.07 17.41
CA GLU A 222 -28.90 -14.05 17.17
C GLU A 222 -29.30 -12.95 16.15
N HIS A 223 -28.63 -11.80 16.22
CA HIS A 223 -28.93 -10.62 15.40
C HIS A 223 -27.66 -10.05 14.73
N PRO A 224 -27.06 -10.78 13.77
CA PRO A 224 -25.86 -10.31 13.10
C PRO A 224 -26.16 -9.06 12.27
N LYS A 225 -25.12 -8.25 12.06
CA LYS A 225 -25.19 -7.03 11.26
C LYS A 225 -24.40 -7.21 9.96
N MET A 226 -24.81 -6.50 8.94
CA MET A 226 -24.09 -6.36 7.69
C MET A 226 -23.54 -4.93 7.58
N ILE A 227 -22.24 -4.81 7.46
CA ILE A 227 -21.58 -3.54 7.20
C ILE A 227 -21.32 -3.48 5.69
N LEU A 228 -21.98 -2.53 5.03
CA LEU A 228 -21.77 -2.28 3.60
C LEU A 228 -20.56 -1.35 3.46
N VAL A 229 -19.55 -1.78 2.74
CA VAL A 229 -18.31 -1.03 2.54
C VAL A 229 -18.05 -0.79 1.05
N GLN A 230 -17.43 0.35 0.75
CA GLN A 230 -16.94 0.67 -0.59
C GLN A 230 -15.66 -0.10 -0.88
N SER A 231 -15.61 -0.84 -1.99
CA SER A 231 -14.43 -1.56 -2.45
C SER A 231 -14.29 -1.39 -3.97
N GLY A 232 -13.32 -0.59 -4.39
CA GLY A 232 -13.18 -0.21 -5.81
C GLY A 232 -14.43 0.54 -6.31
N GLU A 233 -14.99 0.12 -7.44
CA GLU A 233 -16.18 0.73 -8.03
C GLU A 233 -17.50 0.18 -7.46
N GLY A 234 -17.47 -0.78 -6.53
CA GLY A 234 -18.66 -1.46 -6.01
C GLY A 234 -18.72 -1.52 -4.49
N HIS A 235 -19.74 -2.22 -4.01
CA HIS A 235 -19.96 -2.46 -2.60
C HIS A 235 -19.71 -3.92 -2.25
N VAL A 236 -19.19 -4.14 -1.03
CA VAL A 236 -19.07 -5.45 -0.39
C VAL A 236 -19.75 -5.39 0.96
N GLY A 237 -20.54 -6.39 1.29
CA GLY A 237 -21.09 -6.56 2.62
C GLY A 237 -20.14 -7.36 3.51
N ILE A 238 -19.99 -6.97 4.76
CA ILE A 238 -19.22 -7.69 5.77
C ILE A 238 -20.18 -8.10 6.89
N SER A 239 -20.34 -9.40 7.11
CA SER A 239 -21.16 -9.94 8.21
C SER A 239 -20.37 -9.97 9.50
N VAL A 240 -20.93 -9.34 10.55
CA VAL A 240 -20.36 -9.27 11.91
C VAL A 240 -21.42 -9.63 12.93
N ASP A 241 -21.01 -10.11 14.10
CA ASP A 241 -21.96 -10.49 15.17
C ASP A 241 -22.60 -9.25 15.80
N ARG A 242 -21.79 -8.25 16.11
CA ARG A 242 -22.26 -6.97 16.65
C ARG A 242 -21.28 -5.83 16.38
N ILE A 243 -21.82 -4.62 16.44
CA ILE A 243 -21.06 -3.39 16.48
C ILE A 243 -20.84 -3.02 17.94
N ILE A 244 -19.60 -2.71 18.33
CA ILE A 244 -19.27 -2.31 19.69
C ILE A 244 -19.39 -0.79 19.81
N ARG A 245 -18.62 -0.04 18.99
CA ARG A 245 -18.61 1.42 18.96
C ARG A 245 -17.86 1.97 17.74
N VAL A 246 -18.00 3.26 17.52
CA VAL A 246 -17.08 4.04 16.68
C VAL A 246 -15.99 4.61 17.60
N GLU A 247 -14.74 4.51 17.18
CA GLU A 247 -13.60 5.01 17.95
C GLU A 247 -12.47 5.50 17.04
N GLN A 248 -11.66 6.40 17.56
CA GLN A 248 -10.36 6.71 17.01
C GLN A 248 -9.34 5.70 17.52
N THR A 249 -8.67 5.03 16.63
CA THR A 249 -7.73 3.98 17.00
C THR A 249 -6.35 4.22 16.40
N VAL A 250 -5.33 3.95 17.19
CA VAL A 250 -3.94 4.00 16.76
C VAL A 250 -3.61 2.71 16.02
N VAL A 251 -3.20 2.84 14.76
CA VAL A 251 -2.82 1.70 13.93
C VAL A 251 -1.37 1.32 14.23
N LYS A 252 -1.17 0.10 14.71
CA LYS A 252 0.14 -0.55 14.80
C LYS A 252 0.33 -1.50 13.63
N GLN A 253 1.52 -1.52 13.07
CA GLN A 253 1.85 -2.45 11.99
C GLN A 253 1.90 -3.88 12.51
N LEU A 254 1.43 -4.82 11.68
CA LEU A 254 1.57 -6.24 11.95
C LEU A 254 3.03 -6.69 11.72
N SER A 255 3.50 -7.63 12.53
CA SER A 255 4.79 -8.29 12.33
C SER A 255 4.85 -8.94 10.92
N PRO A 256 6.05 -9.02 10.30
CA PRO A 256 6.24 -9.69 9.02
C PRO A 256 5.66 -11.12 8.95
N LEU A 257 5.67 -11.86 10.07
CA LEU A 257 5.08 -13.20 10.19
C LEU A 257 3.56 -13.24 9.99
N HIS A 258 2.87 -12.11 10.16
CA HIS A 258 1.41 -12.00 9.99
C HIS A 258 1.01 -11.29 8.69
N ARG A 259 1.99 -10.87 7.86
CA ARG A 259 1.73 -10.19 6.57
C ARG A 259 1.22 -11.12 5.46
N GLU A 260 1.28 -12.43 5.66
CA GLU A 260 0.74 -13.39 4.67
C GLU A 260 -0.79 -13.32 4.55
N VAL A 261 -1.47 -12.72 5.54
CA VAL A 261 -2.92 -12.49 5.48
C VAL A 261 -3.16 -11.06 4.97
N HIS A 262 -3.25 -10.90 3.66
CA HIS A 262 -3.51 -9.62 2.99
C HIS A 262 -4.83 -8.93 3.40
N ALA A 263 -5.64 -9.54 4.25
CA ALA A 263 -6.91 -9.01 4.72
C ALA A 263 -6.79 -7.92 5.79
N PHE A 264 -5.59 -7.65 6.32
CA PHE A 264 -5.39 -6.73 7.45
C PHE A 264 -4.43 -5.60 7.11
N GLY A 265 -4.88 -4.35 7.36
CA GLY A 265 -4.07 -3.13 7.24
C GLY A 265 -3.28 -2.77 8.51
N GLY A 266 -3.44 -3.54 9.60
CA GLY A 266 -2.77 -3.28 10.89
C GLY A 266 -3.51 -3.90 12.07
N ALA A 267 -3.09 -3.52 13.27
CA ALA A 267 -3.73 -3.89 14.53
C ALA A 267 -3.87 -2.65 15.43
N SER A 268 -4.82 -2.70 16.35
CA SER A 268 -5.01 -1.72 17.41
C SER A 268 -5.04 -2.41 18.76
N VAL A 269 -4.44 -1.79 19.77
CA VAL A 269 -4.55 -2.24 21.16
C VAL A 269 -5.69 -1.48 21.81
N GLN A 270 -6.68 -2.19 22.29
CA GLN A 270 -7.85 -1.65 22.94
C GLN A 270 -7.53 -1.24 24.40
N PRO A 271 -8.33 -0.36 25.03
CA PRO A 271 -8.12 0.04 26.44
C PRO A 271 -8.11 -1.11 27.43
N ASP A 272 -8.78 -2.22 27.11
CA ASP A 272 -8.81 -3.44 27.93
C ASP A 272 -7.63 -4.39 27.66
N GLY A 273 -6.65 -3.97 26.84
CA GLY A 273 -5.48 -4.74 26.46
C GLY A 273 -5.73 -5.75 25.35
N GLN A 274 -6.96 -5.93 24.87
CA GLN A 274 -7.24 -6.82 23.74
C GLN A 274 -6.74 -6.19 22.42
N ILE A 275 -6.42 -7.06 21.46
CA ILE A 275 -6.01 -6.64 20.12
C ILE A 275 -7.24 -6.66 19.20
N ALA A 276 -7.42 -5.60 18.44
CA ALA A 276 -8.38 -5.56 17.33
C ALA A 276 -7.61 -5.46 16.01
N LEU A 277 -7.90 -6.35 15.05
CA LEU A 277 -7.27 -6.32 13.74
C LEU A 277 -8.01 -5.33 12.83
N ILE A 278 -7.26 -4.47 12.14
CA ILE A 278 -7.82 -3.47 11.23
C ILE A 278 -7.96 -4.10 9.85
N LEU A 279 -9.19 -4.16 9.33
CA LEU A 279 -9.46 -4.78 8.04
C LEU A 279 -8.99 -3.90 6.88
N ASP A 280 -8.34 -4.53 5.91
CA ASP A 280 -8.11 -3.94 4.59
C ASP A 280 -9.30 -4.29 3.68
N VAL A 281 -10.22 -3.33 3.56
CA VAL A 281 -11.46 -3.50 2.81
C VAL A 281 -11.20 -3.74 1.32
N ALA A 282 -10.18 -3.08 0.75
CA ALA A 282 -9.83 -3.26 -0.66
C ALA A 282 -9.30 -4.67 -0.92
N ALA A 283 -8.39 -5.16 -0.07
CA ALA A 283 -7.86 -6.51 -0.17
C ALA A 283 -8.95 -7.59 0.03
N LEU A 284 -9.88 -7.41 0.97
CA LEU A 284 -11.03 -8.29 1.15
C LEU A 284 -11.90 -8.37 -0.09
N GLY A 285 -12.18 -7.25 -0.77
CA GLY A 285 -12.91 -7.21 -2.03
C GLY A 285 -12.22 -8.00 -3.14
N HIS A 286 -10.91 -7.86 -3.29
CA HIS A 286 -10.14 -8.60 -4.30
C HIS A 286 -10.02 -10.10 -4.05
N MET A 287 -9.96 -10.53 -2.80
CA MET A 287 -9.92 -11.96 -2.46
C MET A 287 -11.17 -12.71 -2.94
N HIS A 288 -12.30 -12.05 -3.09
CA HIS A 288 -13.59 -12.64 -3.43
C HIS A 288 -14.01 -12.42 -4.90
N GLY A 289 -13.57 -11.35 -5.54
CA GLY A 289 -13.81 -11.11 -6.97
C GLY A 289 -13.25 -12.19 -7.89
N ARG A 290 -12.16 -12.84 -7.51
CA ARG A 290 -11.55 -13.95 -8.27
C ARG A 290 -12.25 -15.31 -8.08
N ARG A 291 -13.07 -15.52 -7.03
CA ARG A 291 -13.80 -16.76 -6.76
C ARG A 291 -15.28 -16.72 -7.15
N ALA A 292 -15.86 -15.56 -7.36
CA ALA A 292 -17.30 -15.39 -7.62
C ALA A 292 -17.73 -15.56 -9.08
N ILE A 293 -16.81 -15.80 -10.04
CA ILE A 293 -17.16 -16.02 -11.46
C ILE A 293 -16.94 -17.49 -11.83
N ARG A 294 -17.83 -18.37 -11.37
CA ARG A 294 -18.27 -19.54 -12.08
C ARG A 294 -19.80 -19.63 -12.01
N PRO A 295 -20.53 -19.16 -13.02
CA PRO A 295 -21.92 -19.55 -13.17
C PRO A 295 -21.93 -21.01 -13.57
N SER A 296 -22.36 -21.90 -12.68
CA SER A 296 -22.85 -23.21 -13.05
C SER A 296 -24.23 -23.00 -13.70
N VAL A 297 -24.23 -22.77 -15.00
CA VAL A 297 -25.43 -22.93 -15.82
C VAL A 297 -25.48 -24.41 -16.18
N GLU A 298 -26.18 -25.21 -15.39
CA GLU A 298 -26.76 -26.45 -15.87
C GLU A 298 -27.99 -26.08 -16.70
N VAL A 299 -27.88 -26.22 -18.01
CA VAL A 299 -29.03 -26.24 -18.92
C VAL A 299 -29.58 -27.68 -18.87
N PRO A 300 -30.82 -27.90 -18.41
CA PRO A 300 -31.44 -29.24 -18.56
C PRO A 300 -31.84 -29.43 -20.03
N ALA A 301 -31.57 -30.66 -20.50
CA ALA A 301 -31.93 -31.13 -21.82
C ALA A 301 -33.45 -31.21 -22.03
#